data_0647d6b94a36d9d7969691e76578f6c6
#
_entry.id   0647d6b94a36d9d7969691e76578f6c6
#
_cell.length_a   1.000
_cell.length_b   1.000
_cell.length_c   1.000
_cell.angle_alpha   90.00
_cell.angle_beta   90.00
_cell.angle_gamma   90.00
#
_symmetry.space_group_name_H-M   'P 1'
#
loop_
_entity.id
_entity.type
_entity.pdbx_description
1 polymer ?
#
loop_
_entity_poly.entity_id
_entity_poly.type
_entity_poly.pdbx_seq_one_letter_code
_entity_poly.pdbx_strand_id
1 'polypeptide(L)' 'MSKFAIGEKVDNAADHHEVGTVIAIFPTVEGNVRYAVDMEGYGALQFFAEEKLVGHAG' A
#
# COMPACT_ATOMS: atom_id res chain seq x y z
N MET A 1 10.56 -0.63 10.58
CA MET A 1 10.12 0.72 10.20
C MET A 1 9.36 0.64 8.88
N SER A 2 8.19 1.27 8.80
CA SER A 2 7.39 1.21 7.58
C SER A 2 7.94 2.18 6.54
N LYS A 3 7.87 1.78 5.28
CA LYS A 3 8.34 2.58 4.16
C LYS A 3 7.33 3.65 3.78
N PHE A 4 6.05 3.38 4.01
CA PHE A 4 4.96 4.30 3.69
C PHE A 4 4.19 4.66 4.95
N ALA A 5 3.58 5.84 4.97
CA ALA A 5 2.82 6.33 6.10
C ALA A 5 1.32 6.23 5.81
N ILE A 6 0.51 6.16 6.88
CA ILE A 6 -0.94 6.22 6.74
C ILE A 6 -1.31 7.55 6.07
N GLY A 7 -2.18 7.48 5.08
CA GLY A 7 -2.59 8.64 4.29
C GLY A 7 -1.75 8.89 3.04
N GLU A 8 -0.65 8.15 2.89
CA GLU A 8 0.24 8.33 1.75
C GLU A 8 -0.36 7.66 0.50
N LYS A 9 -0.17 8.30 -0.65
CA LYS A 9 -0.58 7.71 -1.93
C LYS A 9 0.50 6.77 -2.42
N VAL A 10 0.07 5.59 -2.87
CA VAL A 10 0.99 4.55 -3.37
C VAL A 10 0.42 3.96 -4.65
N ASP A 11 1.31 3.39 -5.45
CA ASP A 11 0.94 2.66 -6.66
C ASP A 11 1.21 1.18 -6.47
N ASN A 12 0.42 0.35 -7.15
CA ASN A 12 0.71 -1.07 -7.25
C ASN A 12 1.97 -1.26 -8.10
N ALA A 13 2.98 -1.93 -7.55
CA ALA A 13 4.25 -2.10 -8.26
C ALA A 13 4.08 -2.90 -9.57
N ALA A 14 3.07 -3.76 -9.63
CA ALA A 14 2.78 -4.56 -10.82
C ALA A 14 1.98 -3.78 -11.86
N ASP A 15 1.27 -2.73 -11.45
CA ASP A 15 0.44 -1.94 -12.36
C ASP A 15 0.38 -0.50 -11.85
N HIS A 16 1.17 0.36 -12.45
CA HIS A 16 1.31 1.75 -12.01
C HIS A 16 0.07 2.60 -12.29
N HIS A 17 -0.93 2.04 -12.98
CA HIS A 17 -2.22 2.72 -13.15
C HIS A 17 -3.13 2.53 -11.93
N GLU A 18 -2.79 1.59 -11.04
CA GLU A 18 -3.57 1.35 -9.83
C GLU A 18 -2.97 2.15 -8.69
N VAL A 19 -3.68 3.20 -8.29
CA VAL A 19 -3.24 4.08 -7.21
C VAL A 19 -4.19 3.93 -6.04
N GLY A 20 -3.66 4.06 -4.83
CA GLY A 20 -4.47 3.96 -3.62
C GLY A 20 -3.87 4.77 -2.49
N THR A 21 -4.57 4.76 -1.36
CA THR A 21 -4.15 5.46 -0.15
C THR A 21 -3.95 4.44 0.97
N VAL A 22 -2.81 4.54 1.65
CA VAL A 22 -2.52 3.66 2.79
C VAL A 22 -3.46 4.03 3.93
N ILE A 23 -4.20 3.04 4.44
CA ILE A 23 -5.17 3.25 5.53
C ILE A 23 -4.68 2.64 6.83
N ALA A 24 -3.94 1.53 6.75
CA ALA A 24 -3.44 0.87 7.95
C ALA A 24 -2.13 0.15 7.64
N ILE A 25 -1.34 -0.06 8.68
CA ILE A 25 -0.03 -0.69 8.59
C ILE A 25 0.00 -1.80 9.62
N PHE A 26 0.37 -3.02 9.19
CA PHE A 26 0.39 -4.19 10.06
C PHE A 26 1.77 -4.82 10.09
N PRO A 27 2.34 -5.07 11.27
CA PRO A 27 3.55 -5.88 11.34
C PRO A 27 3.21 -7.35 11.14
N THR A 28 4.14 -8.11 10.59
CA THR A 28 4.01 -9.55 10.47
C THR A 28 4.91 -10.24 11.48
N VAL A 29 4.68 -11.54 11.69
CA VAL A 29 5.48 -12.30 12.64
C VAL A 29 6.94 -12.43 12.20
N GLU A 30 7.21 -12.29 10.90
CA GLU A 30 8.58 -12.33 10.39
C GLU A 30 9.30 -10.99 10.51
N GLY A 31 8.66 -9.97 11.04
CA GLY A 31 9.25 -8.64 11.15
C GLY A 31 9.08 -7.78 9.92
N ASN A 32 8.26 -8.22 8.96
CA ASN A 32 7.93 -7.44 7.77
C ASN A 32 6.70 -6.58 8.04
N VAL A 33 6.31 -5.79 7.04
CA VAL A 33 5.19 -4.87 7.15
C VAL A 33 4.23 -5.12 6.00
N ARG A 34 2.93 -5.12 6.30
CA ARG A 34 1.89 -5.18 5.31
C ARG A 34 1.00 -3.95 5.41
N TYR A 35 0.42 -3.58 4.29
CA TYR A 35 -0.38 -2.36 4.19
C TYR A 35 -1.80 -2.68 3.75
N ALA A 36 -2.78 -2.05 4.40
CA ALA A 36 -4.14 -2.02 3.88
C ALA A 36 -4.27 -0.74 3.06
N VAL A 37 -4.64 -0.88 1.80
CA VAL A 37 -4.67 0.22 0.85
C VAL A 37 -6.07 0.31 0.24
N ASP A 38 -6.63 1.52 0.26
CA ASP A 38 -7.90 1.81 -0.40
C ASP A 38 -7.59 2.18 -1.85
N MET A 39 -7.67 1.19 -2.74
CA MET A 39 -7.38 1.39 -4.16
C MET A 39 -8.54 2.11 -4.83
N GLU A 40 -8.20 3.14 -5.61
CA GLU A 40 -9.22 3.93 -6.29
C GLU A 40 -9.98 3.08 -7.30
N GLY A 41 -11.30 3.15 -7.23
CA GLY A 41 -12.17 2.45 -8.15
C GLY A 41 -12.53 1.02 -7.77
N TYR A 42 -11.94 0.49 -6.69
CA TYR A 42 -12.20 -0.90 -6.31
C TYR A 42 -13.37 -1.06 -5.35
N GLY A 43 -13.61 -0.07 -4.51
CA GLY A 43 -14.68 -0.12 -3.52
C GLY A 43 -14.41 -1.07 -2.36
N ALA A 44 -13.18 -1.57 -2.23
CA ALA A 44 -12.78 -2.48 -1.16
C ALA A 44 -11.30 -2.31 -0.87
N LEU A 45 -10.89 -2.64 0.35
CA LEU A 45 -9.48 -2.58 0.73
C LEU A 45 -8.71 -3.73 0.10
N GLN A 46 -7.47 -3.45 -0.25
CA GLN A 46 -6.51 -4.44 -0.73
C GLN A 46 -5.35 -4.50 0.25
N PHE A 47 -4.79 -5.69 0.43
CA PHE A 47 -3.65 -5.86 1.34
C PHE A 47 -2.40 -6.16 0.51
N PHE A 48 -1.32 -5.43 0.78
CA PHE A 48 -0.08 -5.55 0.02
C PHE A 48 1.10 -5.73 0.96
N ALA A 49 2.06 -6.55 0.55
CA ALA A 49 3.38 -6.56 1.16
C ALA A 49 4.12 -5.29 0.73
N GLU A 50 5.11 -4.88 1.51
CA GLU A 50 5.80 -3.61 1.27
C GLU A 50 6.45 -3.56 -0.12
N GLU A 51 7.03 -4.68 -0.57
CA GLU A 51 7.69 -4.73 -1.87
C GLU A 51 6.73 -4.69 -3.05
N LYS A 52 5.43 -4.85 -2.80
CA LYS A 52 4.42 -4.79 -3.86
C LYS A 52 3.87 -3.39 -4.10
N LEU A 53 4.37 -2.40 -3.38
CA LEU A 53 3.93 -1.01 -3.50
C LEU A 53 5.13 -0.12 -3.81
N VAL A 54 4.85 0.97 -4.54
CA VAL A 54 5.81 2.04 -4.77
C VAL A 54 5.14 3.36 -4.48
N GLY A 55 5.93 4.38 -4.14
CA GLY A 55 5.39 5.70 -3.90
C GLY A 55 4.76 6.28 -5.16
N HIS A 56 3.62 6.94 -5.01
CA HIS A 56 2.93 7.56 -6.14
C HIS A 56 3.69 8.83 -6.55
N ALA A 57 4.07 8.90 -7.81
CA ALA A 57 4.89 9.99 -8.32
C ALA A 57 4.03 10.94 -9.13
N GLY A 58 3.13 11.54 -8.52
CA GLY A 58 2.37 12.33 -9.33
C GLY A 58 1.42 13.24 -9.15
#